data_d3705281eec0cbfb861defbbd736e4fb
#
_entry.id   d3705281eec0cbfb861defbbd736e4fb
#
_cell.length_a   1.000
_cell.length_b   1.000
_cell.length_c   1.000
_cell.angle_alpha   90.00
_cell.angle_beta   90.00
_cell.angle_gamma   90.00
#
_symmetry.space_group_name_H-M   'P 1'
#
loop_
_entity.id
_entity.type
_entity.pdbx_description
1 polymer ?
#
loop_
_entity_poly.entity_id
_entity_poly.type
_entity_poly.pdbx_seq_one_letter_code
_entity_poly.pdbx_strand_id
1 'polypeptide(L)'
;MKFSKLSQLFLVSMIGLLVATLLTACQLVTIDYIFLAGSSGSGSGSDGLIQVFAVDSQSGALRTAAHSTSSGGTSPVAMTASPDYAHLYVANQGNNSIVHFAIATDGVLTKKDSVTLSDAPVFMAVNAANTYLYVVSGTTSATLTAYSLSAGTIGSAAAQESLSIPGFAGDTLIPTGVAVLANNNAVYVTAYDQSAYNPGGTTTSTANPGWVFGFSVGSGGALTAATGSPYRAGVKPTAVATDPTNRYIYVTDFASNQLIGYGIHSGSILSFLINGPFKTGNEPIGVAIDPRGKYIYVADALDSAVSAYAIDLTTGTPSAAVNTTGSQTNSTDTQPVAIVVDPALGRYVYTANFLGNSVSGFRLDPNAGTLSSTQATPYPSNPKPTAIVCIPHGNHSLQSITQ
;
A
#
# COMPACT_ATOMS: atom_id res chain seq x y z
N MET A 1 -17.64 -64.83 -10.36
CA MET A 1 -18.39 -64.05 -11.35
C MET A 1 -17.42 -63.43 -12.34
N LYS A 2 -17.47 -63.85 -13.62
CA LYS A 2 -16.61 -63.22 -14.66
C LYS A 2 -17.42 -62.03 -15.22
N PHE A 3 -16.98 -60.80 -14.94
CA PHE A 3 -17.59 -59.61 -15.57
C PHE A 3 -17.39 -59.69 -17.09
N SER A 4 -18.43 -59.36 -17.86
CA SER A 4 -18.36 -59.29 -19.31
C SER A 4 -17.36 -58.21 -19.72
N LYS A 5 -16.72 -58.35 -20.88
CA LYS A 5 -15.79 -57.33 -21.40
C LYS A 5 -16.42 -55.92 -21.48
N LEU A 6 -17.73 -55.85 -21.70
CA LEU A 6 -18.49 -54.63 -21.76
C LEU A 6 -18.61 -53.95 -20.38
N SER A 7 -18.82 -54.73 -19.31
CA SER A 7 -18.88 -54.16 -17.94
C SER A 7 -17.51 -53.71 -17.44
N GLN A 8 -16.43 -54.36 -17.89
CA GLN A 8 -15.07 -53.92 -17.59
C GLN A 8 -14.70 -52.62 -18.32
N LEU A 9 -15.13 -52.44 -19.57
CA LEU A 9 -14.97 -51.20 -20.33
C LEU A 9 -15.75 -50.04 -19.69
N PHE A 10 -16.98 -50.29 -19.22
CA PHE A 10 -17.80 -49.29 -18.53
C PHE A 10 -17.19 -48.87 -17.17
N LEU A 11 -16.62 -49.82 -16.43
CA LEU A 11 -15.95 -49.52 -15.15
C LEU A 11 -14.68 -48.70 -15.36
N VAL A 12 -13.89 -49.04 -16.37
CA VAL A 12 -12.66 -48.28 -16.70
C VAL A 12 -13.00 -46.87 -17.19
N SER A 13 -14.05 -46.73 -18.02
CA SER A 13 -14.48 -45.39 -18.48
C SER A 13 -15.07 -44.53 -17.36
N MET A 14 -15.85 -45.13 -16.42
CA MET A 14 -16.34 -44.42 -15.23
C MET A 14 -15.21 -43.98 -14.28
N ILE A 15 -14.23 -44.86 -14.05
CA ILE A 15 -13.06 -44.49 -13.23
C ILE A 15 -12.23 -43.41 -13.92
N GLY A 16 -12.03 -43.51 -15.23
CA GLY A 16 -11.34 -42.46 -16.00
C GLY A 16 -12.07 -41.12 -15.97
N LEU A 17 -13.40 -41.09 -16.05
CA LEU A 17 -14.20 -39.87 -15.93
C LEU A 17 -14.16 -39.30 -14.51
N LEU A 18 -14.20 -40.16 -13.50
CA LEU A 18 -14.11 -39.75 -12.09
C LEU A 18 -12.72 -39.17 -11.74
N VAL A 19 -11.65 -39.78 -12.28
CA VAL A 19 -10.29 -39.26 -12.13
C VAL A 19 -10.11 -37.93 -12.90
N ALA A 20 -10.68 -37.83 -14.10
CA ALA A 20 -10.66 -36.57 -14.87
C ALA A 20 -11.43 -35.44 -14.16
N THR A 21 -12.58 -35.73 -13.54
CA THR A 21 -13.32 -34.73 -12.77
C THR A 21 -12.65 -34.36 -11.44
N LEU A 22 -11.95 -35.29 -10.80
CA LEU A 22 -11.15 -35.01 -9.61
C LEU A 22 -9.88 -34.20 -9.94
N LEU A 23 -9.29 -34.38 -11.12
CA LEU A 23 -8.14 -33.59 -11.56
C LEU A 23 -8.53 -32.16 -11.98
N THR A 24 -9.76 -31.93 -12.44
CA THR A 24 -10.26 -30.57 -12.73
C THR A 24 -10.73 -29.83 -11.48
N ALA A 25 -11.01 -30.53 -10.38
CA ALA A 25 -11.47 -29.92 -9.13
C ALA A 25 -10.40 -29.18 -8.31
N CYS A 26 -9.15 -29.21 -8.75
CA CYS A 26 -8.01 -28.61 -8.03
C CYS A 26 -7.24 -27.58 -8.87
N GLN A 27 -7.89 -26.87 -9.78
CA GLN A 27 -7.28 -25.70 -10.40
C GLN A 27 -7.27 -24.57 -9.39
N LEU A 28 -6.08 -24.27 -8.86
CA LEU A 28 -5.82 -23.05 -8.08
C LEU A 28 -6.14 -21.84 -8.96
N VAL A 29 -7.26 -21.17 -8.67
CA VAL A 29 -7.69 -19.97 -9.42
C VAL A 29 -6.97 -18.77 -8.83
N THR A 30 -6.14 -18.11 -9.63
CA THR A 30 -5.52 -16.83 -9.26
C THR A 30 -6.57 -15.72 -9.32
N ILE A 31 -6.70 -14.98 -8.23
CA ILE A 31 -7.60 -13.81 -8.17
C ILE A 31 -6.84 -12.49 -8.16
N ASP A 32 -5.64 -12.47 -7.61
CA ASP A 32 -4.81 -11.27 -7.51
C ASP A 32 -3.36 -11.59 -7.84
N TYR A 33 -2.61 -10.55 -8.17
CA TYR A 33 -1.15 -10.56 -8.14
C TYR A 33 -0.63 -9.60 -7.08
N ILE A 34 0.35 -10.07 -6.31
CA ILE A 34 1.14 -9.26 -5.38
C ILE A 34 2.49 -8.97 -6.01
N PHE A 35 2.83 -7.70 -6.15
CA PHE A 35 4.15 -7.22 -6.52
C PHE A 35 4.88 -6.77 -5.27
N LEU A 36 6.08 -7.28 -5.06
CA LEU A 36 6.90 -7.00 -3.90
C LEU A 36 8.27 -6.49 -4.34
N ALA A 37 8.59 -5.23 -4.02
CA ALA A 37 9.92 -4.69 -4.27
C ALA A 37 10.83 -4.89 -3.08
N GLY A 38 12.11 -5.18 -3.35
CA GLY A 38 13.11 -5.37 -2.31
C GLY A 38 14.53 -5.31 -2.87
N SER A 39 15.51 -5.57 -2.01
CA SER A 39 16.91 -5.64 -2.40
C SER A 39 17.20 -6.88 -3.27
N SER A 40 18.21 -6.78 -4.13
CA SER A 40 18.72 -7.96 -4.86
C SER A 40 19.51 -8.93 -3.99
N GLY A 41 19.92 -8.51 -2.81
CA GLY A 41 20.87 -9.28 -1.98
C GLY A 41 22.32 -9.28 -2.48
N SER A 42 22.57 -8.75 -3.67
CA SER A 42 23.91 -8.64 -4.27
C SER A 42 24.47 -7.26 -4.00
N GLY A 43 25.46 -7.09 -3.22
CA GLY A 43 26.26 -5.90 -2.97
C GLY A 43 25.66 -4.49 -3.19
N SER A 44 26.32 -3.48 -2.70
CA SER A 44 25.91 -2.09 -2.88
C SER A 44 25.97 -1.66 -4.35
N GLY A 45 24.91 -1.00 -4.83
CA GLY A 45 24.80 -0.52 -6.21
C GLY A 45 24.14 -1.48 -7.19
N SER A 46 23.69 -2.67 -6.75
CA SER A 46 22.88 -3.56 -7.58
C SER A 46 21.44 -3.10 -7.65
N ASP A 47 20.79 -3.32 -8.80
CA ASP A 47 19.37 -3.07 -8.97
C ASP A 47 18.53 -3.80 -7.92
N GLY A 48 17.47 -3.16 -7.46
CA GLY A 48 16.43 -3.81 -6.69
C GLY A 48 15.69 -4.85 -7.54
N LEU A 49 14.91 -5.70 -6.87
CA LEU A 49 14.11 -6.74 -7.52
C LEU A 49 12.63 -6.54 -7.21
N ILE A 50 11.79 -6.90 -8.18
CA ILE A 50 10.34 -7.04 -8.01
C ILE A 50 10.03 -8.52 -8.12
N GLN A 51 9.50 -9.10 -7.06
CA GLN A 51 8.97 -10.46 -7.03
C GLN A 51 7.46 -10.44 -7.22
N VAL A 52 6.94 -11.43 -7.96
CA VAL A 52 5.51 -11.53 -8.26
C VAL A 52 4.94 -12.80 -7.66
N PHE A 53 3.88 -12.65 -6.88
CA PHE A 53 3.11 -13.76 -6.34
C PHE A 53 1.70 -13.77 -6.92
N ALA A 54 1.18 -14.95 -7.20
CA ALA A 54 -0.23 -15.18 -7.48
C ALA A 54 -0.96 -15.56 -6.19
N VAL A 55 -2.14 -14.97 -5.99
CA VAL A 55 -3.01 -15.21 -4.84
C VAL A 55 -4.03 -16.28 -5.18
N ASP A 56 -4.11 -17.32 -4.37
CA ASP A 56 -5.14 -18.35 -4.48
C ASP A 56 -6.51 -17.83 -4.02
N SER A 57 -7.54 -18.06 -4.83
CA SER A 57 -8.88 -17.50 -4.62
C SER A 57 -9.60 -17.99 -3.37
N GLN A 58 -9.26 -19.16 -2.86
CA GLN A 58 -9.97 -19.78 -1.73
C GLN A 58 -9.22 -19.60 -0.41
N SER A 59 -7.91 -19.75 -0.45
CA SER A 59 -7.07 -19.75 0.75
C SER A 59 -6.33 -18.43 0.99
N GLY A 60 -6.16 -17.59 -0.05
CA GLY A 60 -5.29 -16.41 0.01
C GLY A 60 -3.80 -16.77 0.07
N ALA A 61 -3.46 -18.05 -0.12
CA ALA A 61 -2.07 -18.47 -0.13
C ALA A 61 -1.34 -17.90 -1.34
N LEU A 62 -0.09 -17.50 -1.11
CA LEU A 62 0.79 -16.97 -2.16
C LEU A 62 1.63 -18.09 -2.78
N ARG A 63 1.76 -18.03 -4.10
CA ARG A 63 2.72 -18.82 -4.86
C ARG A 63 3.50 -17.91 -5.82
N THR A 64 4.78 -18.15 -5.99
CA THR A 64 5.58 -17.39 -6.95
C THR A 64 4.99 -17.57 -8.36
N ALA A 65 4.64 -16.45 -9.01
CA ALA A 65 3.99 -16.44 -10.32
C ALA A 65 5.01 -16.34 -11.47
N ALA A 66 6.06 -15.52 -11.29
CA ALA A 66 7.06 -15.26 -12.30
C ALA A 66 8.46 -15.14 -11.67
N HIS A 67 9.49 -15.18 -12.50
CA HIS A 67 10.84 -14.85 -12.05
C HIS A 67 10.90 -13.39 -11.59
N SER A 68 11.71 -13.11 -10.57
CA SER A 68 11.95 -11.73 -10.12
C SER A 68 12.52 -10.88 -11.26
N THR A 69 11.97 -9.69 -11.42
CA THR A 69 12.36 -8.71 -12.43
C THR A 69 13.16 -7.59 -11.76
N SER A 70 14.20 -7.05 -12.42
CA SER A 70 14.91 -5.84 -11.94
C SER A 70 13.91 -4.69 -11.76
N SER A 71 14.03 -3.93 -10.66
CA SER A 71 13.27 -2.68 -10.47
C SER A 71 13.68 -1.57 -11.45
N GLY A 72 14.76 -1.80 -12.22
CA GLY A 72 15.32 -0.86 -13.17
C GLY A 72 16.15 0.25 -12.53
N GLY A 73 16.43 0.16 -11.23
CA GLY A 73 17.25 1.07 -10.46
C GLY A 73 17.61 0.51 -9.10
N THR A 74 18.27 1.30 -8.27
CA THR A 74 18.78 0.87 -6.96
C THR A 74 17.90 1.36 -5.82
N SER A 75 17.81 0.57 -4.75
CA SER A 75 17.05 0.91 -3.55
C SER A 75 15.58 1.27 -3.85
N PRO A 76 14.75 0.35 -4.37
CA PRO A 76 13.34 0.60 -4.54
C PRO A 76 12.69 0.87 -3.17
N VAL A 77 11.88 1.93 -3.05
CA VAL A 77 11.26 2.36 -1.79
C VAL A 77 9.74 2.41 -1.85
N ALA A 78 9.17 2.61 -3.03
CA ALA A 78 7.73 2.66 -3.21
C ALA A 78 7.30 2.09 -4.56
N MET A 79 6.10 1.55 -4.60
CA MET A 79 5.43 1.11 -5.83
C MET A 79 3.96 1.55 -5.81
N THR A 80 3.42 1.81 -6.99
CA THR A 80 1.98 2.02 -7.18
C THR A 80 1.54 1.46 -8.52
N ALA A 81 0.34 0.87 -8.55
CA ALA A 81 -0.29 0.43 -9.81
C ALA A 81 -1.24 1.50 -10.33
N SER A 82 -1.44 1.51 -11.65
CA SER A 82 -2.51 2.30 -12.26
C SER A 82 -3.89 1.74 -11.92
N PRO A 83 -4.95 2.56 -11.89
CA PRO A 83 -6.31 2.11 -11.59
C PRO A 83 -6.90 1.10 -12.59
N ASP A 84 -6.37 1.04 -13.80
CA ASP A 84 -6.70 0.04 -14.82
C ASP A 84 -5.90 -1.27 -14.66
N TYR A 85 -5.01 -1.32 -13.67
CA TYR A 85 -4.15 -2.46 -13.35
C TYR A 85 -3.21 -2.90 -14.49
N ALA A 86 -3.01 -2.05 -15.50
CA ALA A 86 -2.16 -2.34 -16.65
C ALA A 86 -0.71 -1.85 -16.49
N HIS A 87 -0.44 -0.99 -15.50
CA HIS A 87 0.84 -0.31 -15.30
C HIS A 87 1.28 -0.36 -13.85
N LEU A 88 2.59 -0.58 -13.64
CA LEU A 88 3.25 -0.50 -12.34
C LEU A 88 4.36 0.54 -12.40
N TYR A 89 4.41 1.42 -11.43
CA TYR A 89 5.46 2.41 -11.26
C TYR A 89 6.30 2.06 -10.03
N VAL A 90 7.62 2.14 -10.16
CA VAL A 90 8.59 1.80 -9.11
C VAL A 90 9.50 2.98 -8.87
N ALA A 91 9.51 3.51 -7.66
CA ALA A 91 10.41 4.56 -7.20
C ALA A 91 11.70 3.94 -6.68
N ASN A 92 12.81 4.25 -7.32
CA ASN A 92 14.15 3.81 -6.96
C ASN A 92 14.91 5.00 -6.35
N GLN A 93 15.06 4.99 -5.03
CA GLN A 93 15.67 6.09 -4.28
C GLN A 93 17.16 6.24 -4.58
N GLY A 94 17.89 5.11 -4.74
CA GLY A 94 19.34 5.13 -4.82
C GLY A 94 19.90 5.72 -6.13
N ASN A 95 19.08 5.89 -7.15
CA ASN A 95 19.45 6.52 -8.43
C ASN A 95 18.42 7.57 -8.89
N ASN A 96 17.60 8.07 -7.97
CA ASN A 96 16.62 9.14 -8.21
C ASN A 96 15.75 8.90 -9.45
N SER A 97 15.18 7.70 -9.57
CA SER A 97 14.38 7.37 -10.76
C SER A 97 13.02 6.77 -10.43
N ILE A 98 12.09 6.97 -11.35
CA ILE A 98 10.85 6.19 -11.40
C ILE A 98 10.87 5.38 -12.69
N VAL A 99 10.59 4.09 -12.56
CA VAL A 99 10.53 3.16 -13.70
C VAL A 99 9.10 2.68 -13.87
N HIS A 100 8.63 2.75 -15.10
CA HIS A 100 7.32 2.26 -15.51
C HIS A 100 7.42 0.88 -16.15
N PHE A 101 6.53 -0.02 -15.73
CA PHE A 101 6.36 -1.35 -16.29
C PHE A 101 4.91 -1.52 -16.78
N ALA A 102 4.75 -2.18 -17.91
CA ALA A 102 3.46 -2.77 -18.27
C ALA A 102 3.28 -4.11 -17.55
N ILE A 103 2.07 -4.38 -17.09
CA ILE A 103 1.67 -5.60 -16.42
C ILE A 103 0.90 -6.47 -17.43
N ALA A 104 1.39 -7.67 -17.70
CA ALA A 104 0.69 -8.64 -18.51
C ALA A 104 -0.39 -9.39 -17.70
N THR A 105 -1.30 -10.06 -18.39
CA THR A 105 -2.41 -10.80 -17.74
C THR A 105 -1.95 -11.97 -16.85
N ASP A 106 -0.72 -12.42 -17.01
CA ASP A 106 -0.08 -13.45 -16.17
C ASP A 106 0.79 -12.85 -15.04
N GLY A 107 0.74 -11.53 -14.85
CA GLY A 107 1.53 -10.80 -13.86
C GLY A 107 2.97 -10.50 -14.29
N VAL A 108 3.38 -10.90 -15.49
CA VAL A 108 4.74 -10.62 -16.00
C VAL A 108 4.90 -9.13 -16.25
N LEU A 109 6.04 -8.58 -15.81
CA LEU A 109 6.39 -7.17 -15.93
C LEU A 109 7.30 -6.94 -17.15
N THR A 110 6.94 -5.92 -17.95
CA THR A 110 7.77 -5.47 -19.07
C THR A 110 8.12 -3.99 -18.87
N LYS A 111 9.41 -3.68 -18.67
CA LYS A 111 9.89 -2.30 -18.57
C LYS A 111 9.55 -1.51 -19.83
N LYS A 112 9.00 -0.33 -19.67
CA LYS A 112 8.61 0.60 -20.75
C LYS A 112 9.51 1.82 -20.79
N ASP A 113 9.35 2.71 -19.85
CA ASP A 113 10.07 3.97 -19.77
C ASP A 113 10.53 4.26 -18.34
N SER A 114 11.26 5.35 -18.17
CA SER A 114 11.70 5.82 -16.86
C SER A 114 11.94 7.31 -16.89
N VAL A 115 11.77 7.96 -15.76
CA VAL A 115 12.11 9.36 -15.54
C VAL A 115 13.15 9.47 -14.43
N THR A 116 14.17 10.33 -14.65
CA THR A 116 15.13 10.70 -13.62
C THR A 116 14.63 11.95 -12.93
N LEU A 117 14.64 11.94 -11.60
CA LEU A 117 14.20 13.04 -10.76
C LEU A 117 15.40 13.87 -10.33
N SER A 118 15.15 15.14 -10.00
CA SER A 118 16.17 16.02 -9.42
C SER A 118 16.59 15.60 -8.01
N ASP A 119 15.70 14.91 -7.27
CA ASP A 119 15.93 14.47 -5.91
C ASP A 119 15.35 13.07 -5.67
N ALA A 120 15.76 12.43 -4.58
CA ALA A 120 15.40 11.07 -4.25
C ALA A 120 13.88 10.91 -4.00
N PRO A 121 13.19 10.03 -4.74
CA PRO A 121 11.79 9.72 -4.45
C PRO A 121 11.64 9.01 -3.12
N VAL A 122 10.55 9.29 -2.42
CA VAL A 122 10.20 8.65 -1.14
C VAL A 122 8.91 7.86 -1.27
N PHE A 123 7.87 8.44 -1.83
CA PHE A 123 6.59 7.79 -2.04
C PHE A 123 5.89 8.30 -3.29
N MET A 124 4.90 7.55 -3.78
CA MET A 124 4.13 7.96 -4.95
C MET A 124 2.74 7.33 -4.98
N ALA A 125 1.81 8.01 -5.66
CA ALA A 125 0.44 7.54 -5.86
C ALA A 125 -0.09 7.97 -7.23
N VAL A 126 -0.80 7.08 -7.91
CA VAL A 126 -1.56 7.40 -9.14
C VAL A 126 -2.97 7.83 -8.75
N ASN A 127 -3.51 8.83 -9.43
CA ASN A 127 -4.89 9.24 -9.21
C ASN A 127 -5.89 8.28 -9.87
N ALA A 128 -7.13 8.24 -9.38
CA ALA A 128 -8.16 7.33 -9.86
C ALA A 128 -8.53 7.54 -11.35
N ALA A 129 -8.29 8.74 -11.89
CA ALA A 129 -8.50 9.04 -13.31
C ALA A 129 -7.37 8.52 -14.22
N ASN A 130 -6.28 7.97 -13.67
CA ASN A 130 -5.09 7.50 -14.40
C ASN A 130 -4.45 8.60 -15.27
N THR A 131 -4.46 9.85 -14.78
CA THR A 131 -3.97 11.03 -15.52
C THR A 131 -2.74 11.67 -14.90
N TYR A 132 -2.50 11.41 -13.59
CA TYR A 132 -1.37 11.97 -12.86
C TYR A 132 -0.75 10.94 -11.92
N LEU A 133 0.59 10.95 -11.90
CA LEU A 133 1.42 10.30 -10.89
C LEU A 133 1.96 11.38 -9.96
N TYR A 134 1.53 11.35 -8.70
CA TYR A 134 2.04 12.24 -7.66
C TYR A 134 3.23 11.61 -6.99
N VAL A 135 4.33 12.34 -6.92
CA VAL A 135 5.60 11.87 -6.36
C VAL A 135 6.05 12.85 -5.28
N VAL A 136 6.32 12.35 -4.10
CA VAL A 136 7.03 13.11 -3.08
C VAL A 136 8.49 12.72 -3.07
N SER A 137 9.35 13.71 -3.08
CA SER A 137 10.80 13.54 -3.15
C SER A 137 11.50 14.53 -2.22
N GLY A 138 12.77 14.26 -1.93
CA GLY A 138 13.63 15.10 -1.12
C GLY A 138 14.11 14.44 0.15
N THR A 139 15.37 14.71 0.49
CA THR A 139 16.04 14.24 1.71
C THR A 139 16.32 15.35 2.69
N THR A 140 16.25 16.61 2.24
CA THR A 140 16.47 17.82 3.03
C THR A 140 15.46 18.92 2.75
N SER A 141 14.84 18.88 1.58
CA SER A 141 13.74 19.76 1.17
C SER A 141 12.68 18.93 0.45
N ALA A 142 11.50 18.86 1.04
CA ALA A 142 10.41 18.05 0.50
C ALA A 142 9.72 18.74 -0.66
N THR A 143 9.46 18.00 -1.74
CA THR A 143 8.68 18.46 -2.89
C THR A 143 7.56 17.47 -3.22
N LEU A 144 6.44 18.00 -3.69
CA LEU A 144 5.36 17.24 -4.32
C LEU A 144 5.33 17.59 -5.80
N THR A 145 5.49 16.61 -6.69
CA THR A 145 5.42 16.78 -8.13
C THR A 145 4.30 15.94 -8.72
N ALA A 146 3.45 16.54 -9.54
CA ALA A 146 2.43 15.87 -10.34
C ALA A 146 2.98 15.63 -11.75
N TYR A 147 3.29 14.40 -12.12
CA TYR A 147 3.66 14.03 -13.50
C TYR A 147 2.40 13.63 -14.27
N SER A 148 2.25 14.15 -15.49
CA SER A 148 1.15 13.72 -16.36
C SER A 148 1.33 12.25 -16.77
N LEU A 149 0.22 11.50 -16.89
CA LEU A 149 0.19 10.15 -17.41
C LEU A 149 -0.62 10.11 -18.72
N SER A 150 -0.09 9.40 -19.72
CA SER A 150 -0.79 9.13 -20.96
C SER A 150 -0.55 7.68 -21.38
N ALA A 151 -1.61 6.87 -21.37
CA ALA A 151 -1.52 5.43 -21.63
C ALA A 151 -0.40 4.75 -20.81
N GLY A 152 -0.27 5.11 -19.54
CA GLY A 152 0.74 4.62 -18.62
C GLY A 152 2.12 5.28 -18.71
N THR A 153 2.44 5.96 -19.82
CA THR A 153 3.72 6.66 -19.99
C THR A 153 3.81 7.90 -19.09
N ILE A 154 4.94 8.04 -18.39
CA ILE A 154 5.21 9.20 -17.54
C ILE A 154 5.61 10.39 -18.41
N GLY A 155 4.80 11.44 -18.39
CA GLY A 155 5.05 12.67 -19.10
C GLY A 155 5.82 13.70 -18.28
N SER A 156 5.74 14.97 -18.70
CA SER A 156 6.35 16.09 -17.98
C SER A 156 5.63 16.39 -16.65
N ALA A 157 6.33 17.07 -15.74
CA ALA A 157 5.71 17.65 -14.56
C ALA A 157 4.65 18.68 -14.96
N ALA A 158 3.41 18.46 -14.54
CA ALA A 158 2.28 19.36 -14.72
C ALA A 158 2.26 20.43 -13.62
N ALA A 159 2.64 20.06 -12.39
CA ALA A 159 2.77 20.96 -11.26
C ALA A 159 3.87 20.44 -10.30
N GLN A 160 4.48 21.37 -9.57
CA GLN A 160 5.44 21.07 -8.52
C GLN A 160 5.28 22.08 -7.40
N GLU A 161 5.22 21.57 -6.16
CA GLU A 161 5.10 22.37 -4.94
C GLU A 161 6.24 22.02 -3.98
N SER A 162 6.93 23.03 -3.46
CA SER A 162 7.89 22.87 -2.38
C SER A 162 7.15 22.92 -1.04
N LEU A 163 7.32 21.92 -0.22
CA LEU A 163 6.68 21.87 1.09
C LEU A 163 7.45 22.78 2.06
N SER A 164 6.73 23.65 2.75
CA SER A 164 7.31 24.55 3.74
C SER A 164 6.33 24.79 4.89
N ILE A 165 6.85 24.98 6.10
CA ILE A 165 6.06 25.32 7.28
C ILE A 165 6.03 26.84 7.40
N PRO A 166 4.84 27.50 7.35
CA PRO A 166 4.74 28.93 7.47
C PRO A 166 5.31 29.44 8.81
N GLY A 167 6.21 30.42 8.73
CA GLY A 167 6.85 31.02 9.90
C GLY A 167 8.09 30.32 10.43
N PHE A 168 8.50 29.21 9.80
CA PHE A 168 9.72 28.49 10.14
C PHE A 168 10.66 28.51 8.93
N ALA A 169 11.78 29.18 9.06
CA ALA A 169 12.81 29.24 8.04
C ALA A 169 13.97 28.32 8.44
N GLY A 170 14.42 27.48 7.51
CA GLY A 170 15.53 26.56 7.75
C GLY A 170 15.12 25.16 8.24
N ASP A 171 13.83 24.83 8.20
CA ASP A 171 13.35 23.49 8.53
C ASP A 171 13.85 22.46 7.49
N THR A 172 14.23 21.29 7.97
CA THR A 172 14.54 20.14 7.13
C THR A 172 13.34 19.22 7.08
N LEU A 173 12.48 19.42 6.09
CA LEU A 173 11.29 18.59 5.92
C LEU A 173 11.64 17.29 5.17
N ILE A 174 11.32 16.17 5.80
CA ILE A 174 11.43 14.83 5.22
C ILE A 174 10.02 14.35 4.87
N PRO A 175 9.68 14.19 3.58
CA PRO A 175 8.40 13.62 3.18
C PRO A 175 8.37 12.12 3.48
N THR A 176 7.18 11.59 3.77
CA THR A 176 7.03 10.19 4.19
C THR A 176 5.94 9.44 3.43
N GLY A 177 4.92 10.12 2.95
CA GLY A 177 3.83 9.50 2.22
C GLY A 177 3.02 10.48 1.39
N VAL A 178 2.30 9.98 0.40
CA VAL A 178 1.32 10.74 -0.38
C VAL A 178 0.09 9.88 -0.63
N ALA A 179 -1.09 10.48 -0.52
CA ALA A 179 -2.35 9.85 -0.87
C ALA A 179 -3.23 10.81 -1.68
N VAL A 180 -3.97 10.25 -2.63
CA VAL A 180 -4.88 10.98 -3.51
C VAL A 180 -6.31 10.56 -3.18
N LEU A 181 -7.24 11.49 -3.16
CA LEU A 181 -8.66 11.16 -3.01
C LEU A 181 -9.17 10.41 -4.24
N ALA A 182 -10.08 9.46 -4.02
CA ALA A 182 -10.71 8.68 -5.09
C ALA A 182 -11.47 9.56 -6.10
N ASN A 183 -11.96 10.74 -5.69
CA ASN A 183 -12.59 11.72 -6.57
C ASN A 183 -11.59 12.62 -7.32
N ASN A 184 -10.29 12.43 -7.15
CA ASN A 184 -9.18 13.19 -7.75
C ASN A 184 -9.11 14.69 -7.36
N ASN A 185 -9.87 15.14 -6.36
CA ASN A 185 -9.97 16.57 -6.03
C ASN A 185 -8.90 17.06 -5.05
N ALA A 186 -8.22 16.13 -4.37
CA ALA A 186 -7.18 16.50 -3.40
C ALA A 186 -6.04 15.48 -3.32
N VAL A 187 -4.89 15.99 -2.89
CA VAL A 187 -3.69 15.23 -2.55
C VAL A 187 -3.24 15.64 -1.14
N TYR A 188 -2.88 14.64 -0.33
CA TYR A 188 -2.34 14.84 1.01
C TYR A 188 -0.96 14.24 1.11
N VAL A 189 -0.02 15.01 1.67
CA VAL A 189 1.39 14.61 1.84
C VAL A 189 1.73 14.66 3.31
N THR A 190 2.32 13.60 3.83
CA THR A 190 2.89 13.57 5.18
C THR A 190 4.38 13.89 5.14
N ALA A 191 4.84 14.68 6.11
CA ALA A 191 6.23 15.01 6.32
C ALA A 191 6.49 15.32 7.79
N TYR A 192 7.76 15.24 8.20
CA TYR A 192 8.17 15.72 9.53
C TYR A 192 9.40 16.62 9.41
N ASP A 193 9.53 17.55 10.36
CA ASP A 193 10.71 18.38 10.47
C ASP A 193 11.80 17.60 11.22
N GLN A 194 12.86 17.22 10.49
CA GLN A 194 13.98 16.47 11.04
C GLN A 194 14.78 17.30 12.04
N SER A 195 14.84 18.62 11.86
CA SER A 195 15.59 19.51 12.77
C SER A 195 14.95 19.58 14.16
N ALA A 196 13.64 19.43 14.24
CA ALA A 196 12.88 19.38 15.49
C ALA A 196 12.65 17.94 16.00
N TYR A 197 12.92 16.91 15.20
CA TYR A 197 12.78 15.52 15.58
C TYR A 197 14.03 15.00 16.29
N ASN A 198 13.89 14.71 17.58
CA ASN A 198 14.98 14.19 18.40
C ASN A 198 14.57 12.87 19.08
N PRO A 199 14.69 11.71 18.38
CA PRO A 199 14.38 10.42 18.95
C PRO A 199 15.33 10.09 20.09
N GLY A 200 14.82 9.93 21.31
CA GLY A 200 15.62 9.68 22.52
C GLY A 200 16.17 10.92 23.21
N GLY A 201 15.86 12.12 22.73
CA GLY A 201 16.17 13.37 23.42
C GLY A 201 15.28 13.57 24.64
N THR A 202 15.86 14.03 25.74
CA THR A 202 15.14 14.40 26.98
C THR A 202 14.45 15.76 26.89
N THR A 203 14.57 16.45 25.77
CA THR A 203 14.01 17.77 25.60
C THR A 203 12.55 17.69 25.18
N THR A 204 11.69 18.12 26.05
CA THR A 204 10.28 18.45 25.84
C THR A 204 10.06 19.57 24.82
N SER A 205 11.06 19.93 24.04
CA SER A 205 10.93 21.00 23.10
C SER A 205 10.26 20.51 21.85
N THR A 206 9.18 21.11 21.65
CA THR A 206 8.40 21.18 20.45
C THR A 206 7.55 19.97 20.16
N ALA A 207 6.52 20.18 20.66
CA ALA A 207 5.24 19.79 20.16
C ALA A 207 5.30 19.39 18.66
N ASN A 208 5.27 18.08 18.42
CA ASN A 208 4.76 17.52 17.19
C ASN A 208 5.36 18.10 15.89
N PRO A 209 6.60 17.73 15.51
CA PRO A 209 7.23 18.18 14.27
C PRO A 209 6.65 17.50 13.02
N GLY A 210 5.56 16.71 13.14
CA GLY A 210 4.89 16.04 12.06
C GLY A 210 3.75 16.87 11.44
N TRP A 211 3.59 16.76 10.12
CA TRP A 211 2.66 17.56 9.35
C TRP A 211 1.95 16.76 8.25
N VAL A 212 0.72 17.18 7.93
CA VAL A 212 0.01 16.82 6.70
C VAL A 212 -0.18 18.08 5.87
N PHE A 213 0.33 18.09 4.66
CA PHE A 213 0.10 19.12 3.66
C PHE A 213 -1.08 18.69 2.79
N GLY A 214 -2.11 19.52 2.70
CA GLY A 214 -3.27 19.30 1.85
C GLY A 214 -3.23 20.21 0.64
N PHE A 215 -3.54 19.66 -0.53
CA PHE A 215 -3.63 20.39 -1.81
C PHE A 215 -4.94 20.06 -2.51
N SER A 216 -5.64 21.07 -3.00
CA SER A 216 -6.70 20.88 -3.98
C SER A 216 -6.11 20.73 -5.38
N VAL A 217 -6.68 19.82 -6.16
CA VAL A 217 -6.25 19.56 -7.55
C VAL A 217 -7.17 20.29 -8.51
N GLY A 218 -6.60 21.21 -9.28
CA GLY A 218 -7.29 21.95 -10.32
C GLY A 218 -7.13 21.35 -11.71
N SER A 219 -7.65 22.07 -12.71
CA SER A 219 -7.50 21.68 -14.12
C SER A 219 -6.03 21.63 -14.53
N GLY A 220 -5.68 20.66 -15.38
CA GLY A 220 -4.30 20.47 -15.85
C GLY A 220 -3.35 19.97 -14.75
N GLY A 221 -3.86 19.48 -13.62
CA GLY A 221 -3.04 18.97 -12.52
C GLY A 221 -2.49 20.06 -11.58
N ALA A 222 -2.96 21.29 -11.71
CA ALA A 222 -2.54 22.40 -10.85
C ALA A 222 -2.81 22.08 -9.37
N LEU A 223 -1.83 22.37 -8.52
CA LEU A 223 -1.90 22.15 -7.08
C LEU A 223 -2.09 23.49 -6.37
N THR A 224 -3.03 23.54 -5.44
CA THR A 224 -3.27 24.75 -4.62
C THR A 224 -3.36 24.31 -3.16
N ALA A 225 -2.53 24.88 -2.30
CA ALA A 225 -2.53 24.53 -0.88
C ALA A 225 -3.93 24.78 -0.28
N ALA A 226 -4.43 23.79 0.45
CA ALA A 226 -5.71 23.90 1.17
C ALA A 226 -5.62 24.95 2.28
N THR A 227 -6.72 25.66 2.54
CA THR A 227 -6.76 26.64 3.61
C THR A 227 -6.42 25.98 4.95
N GLY A 228 -5.47 26.55 5.67
CA GLY A 228 -4.98 26.02 6.95
C GLY A 228 -3.90 24.93 6.81
N SER A 229 -3.53 24.53 5.59
CA SER A 229 -2.38 23.63 5.35
C SER A 229 -1.06 24.37 5.69
N PRO A 230 -0.07 23.68 6.30
CA PRO A 230 -0.09 22.29 6.75
C PRO A 230 -0.77 22.09 8.11
N TYR A 231 -1.34 20.89 8.30
CA TYR A 231 -2.02 20.49 9.54
C TYR A 231 -1.08 19.67 10.42
N ARG A 232 -1.21 19.77 11.75
CA ARG A 232 -0.43 18.97 12.69
C ARG A 232 -0.70 17.47 12.51
N ALA A 233 0.35 16.64 12.54
CA ALA A 233 0.27 15.18 12.34
C ALA A 233 1.19 14.42 13.29
N GLY A 234 1.15 14.74 14.57
CA GLY A 234 1.95 14.07 15.58
C GLY A 234 3.45 14.41 15.49
N VAL A 235 4.30 13.44 15.76
CA VAL A 235 5.76 13.63 15.87
C VAL A 235 6.48 13.20 14.60
N LYS A 236 6.23 11.96 14.14
CA LYS A 236 6.85 11.41 12.93
C LYS A 236 5.81 10.64 12.12
N PRO A 237 4.99 11.33 11.33
CA PRO A 237 4.07 10.66 10.42
C PRO A 237 4.87 9.82 9.41
N THR A 238 4.39 8.61 9.11
CA THR A 238 5.07 7.66 8.22
C THR A 238 4.26 7.29 7.00
N ALA A 239 2.95 7.21 7.13
CA ALA A 239 2.06 6.90 6.01
C ALA A 239 0.73 7.64 6.13
N VAL A 240 0.07 7.81 4.99
CA VAL A 240 -1.28 8.38 4.91
C VAL A 240 -2.14 7.53 3.99
N ALA A 241 -3.38 7.25 4.40
CA ALA A 241 -4.38 6.58 3.58
C ALA A 241 -5.67 7.40 3.53
N THR A 242 -6.31 7.42 2.35
CA THR A 242 -7.60 8.07 2.12
C THR A 242 -8.72 7.03 2.15
N ASP A 243 -9.82 7.37 2.78
CA ASP A 243 -11.06 6.61 2.74
C ASP A 243 -11.65 6.65 1.31
N PRO A 244 -12.11 5.52 0.73
CA PRO A 244 -12.65 5.48 -0.63
C PRO A 244 -13.92 6.33 -0.82
N THR A 245 -14.58 6.76 0.26
CA THR A 245 -15.72 7.67 0.20
C THR A 245 -15.33 9.16 0.20
N ASN A 246 -14.02 9.47 0.24
CA ASN A 246 -13.44 10.83 0.25
C ASN A 246 -13.85 11.70 1.45
N ARG A 247 -14.17 11.09 2.59
CA ARG A 247 -14.59 11.80 3.81
C ARG A 247 -13.51 11.90 4.87
N TYR A 248 -12.57 10.94 4.88
CA TYR A 248 -11.58 10.79 5.93
C TYR A 248 -10.19 10.49 5.39
N ILE A 249 -9.17 10.90 6.14
CA ILE A 249 -7.81 10.39 5.99
C ILE A 249 -7.27 9.92 7.33
N TYR A 250 -6.34 8.97 7.29
CA TYR A 250 -5.68 8.43 8.46
C TYR A 250 -4.18 8.42 8.27
N VAL A 251 -3.46 8.85 9.30
CA VAL A 251 -2.01 9.02 9.30
C VAL A 251 -1.42 8.24 10.46
N THR A 252 -0.42 7.41 10.19
CA THR A 252 0.37 6.73 11.22
C THR A 252 1.44 7.67 11.76
N ASP A 253 1.57 7.77 13.08
CA ASP A 253 2.64 8.48 13.77
C ASP A 253 3.55 7.48 14.49
N PHE A 254 4.68 7.20 13.85
CA PHE A 254 5.69 6.24 14.27
C PHE A 254 6.20 6.50 15.69
N ALA A 255 6.50 7.75 16.00
CA ALA A 255 7.17 8.10 17.26
C ALA A 255 6.23 8.10 18.47
N SER A 256 4.92 8.29 18.24
CA SER A 256 3.93 8.33 19.32
C SER A 256 3.07 7.07 19.39
N ASN A 257 3.31 6.09 18.52
CA ASN A 257 2.55 4.83 18.47
C ASN A 257 1.04 5.07 18.35
N GLN A 258 0.65 5.87 17.35
CA GLN A 258 -0.73 6.30 17.20
C GLN A 258 -1.16 6.43 15.73
N LEU A 259 -2.46 6.34 15.53
CA LEU A 259 -3.17 6.66 14.29
C LEU A 259 -3.90 7.99 14.48
N ILE A 260 -3.69 8.94 13.60
CA ILE A 260 -4.35 10.24 13.61
C ILE A 260 -5.37 10.26 12.48
N GLY A 261 -6.62 10.52 12.80
CA GLY A 261 -7.70 10.63 11.82
C GLY A 261 -8.14 12.07 11.61
N TYR A 262 -8.53 12.39 10.36
CA TYR A 262 -9.08 13.68 9.98
C TYR A 262 -10.33 13.49 9.14
N GLY A 263 -11.32 14.38 9.39
CA GLY A 263 -12.43 14.63 8.48
C GLY A 263 -12.00 15.59 7.37
N ILE A 264 -12.47 15.35 6.15
CA ILE A 264 -12.22 16.17 4.98
C ILE A 264 -13.42 17.07 4.73
N HIS A 265 -13.18 18.38 4.61
CA HIS A 265 -14.19 19.39 4.28
C HIS A 265 -13.97 19.95 2.87
N SER A 266 -14.92 20.78 2.41
CA SER A 266 -14.82 21.49 1.14
C SER A 266 -13.52 22.29 1.05
N GLY A 267 -12.87 22.29 -0.13
CA GLY A 267 -11.56 22.94 -0.30
C GLY A 267 -10.38 22.14 0.27
N SER A 268 -10.56 20.81 0.46
CA SER A 268 -9.53 19.90 0.94
C SER A 268 -9.04 20.17 2.37
N ILE A 269 -9.84 20.92 3.16
CA ILE A 269 -9.54 21.30 4.54
C ILE A 269 -9.67 20.10 5.46
N LEU A 270 -8.73 19.95 6.39
CA LEU A 270 -8.73 18.88 7.38
C LEU A 270 -9.13 19.39 8.78
N SER A 271 -9.90 18.57 9.49
CA SER A 271 -10.12 18.73 10.93
C SER A 271 -9.90 17.39 11.64
N PHE A 272 -9.32 17.41 12.85
CA PHE A 272 -9.14 16.21 13.64
C PHE A 272 -10.46 15.50 13.91
N LEU A 273 -10.46 14.18 13.85
CA LEU A 273 -11.57 13.38 14.34
C LEU A 273 -11.69 13.47 15.86
N ILE A 274 -12.92 13.38 16.35
CA ILE A 274 -13.22 13.38 17.78
C ILE A 274 -12.60 12.11 18.42
N ASN A 275 -12.11 12.26 19.63
CA ASN A 275 -11.48 11.21 20.44
C ASN A 275 -10.13 10.66 19.90
N GLY A 276 -9.58 11.31 18.88
CA GLY A 276 -8.20 10.99 18.46
C GLY A 276 -7.13 11.69 19.32
N PRO A 277 -5.87 11.29 19.18
CA PRO A 277 -5.37 10.21 18.34
C PRO A 277 -5.71 8.81 18.91
N PHE A 278 -5.63 7.78 18.06
CA PHE A 278 -5.98 6.41 18.39
C PHE A 278 -4.73 5.55 18.55
N LYS A 279 -4.68 4.74 19.62
CA LYS A 279 -3.50 3.92 19.93
C LYS A 279 -3.31 2.80 18.88
N THR A 280 -2.06 2.60 18.44
CA THR A 280 -1.60 1.48 17.61
C THR A 280 -0.70 0.53 18.40
N GLY A 281 -0.12 -0.45 17.75
CA GLY A 281 1.11 -1.10 18.22
C GLY A 281 2.31 -0.15 18.10
N ASN A 282 3.51 -0.67 18.37
CA ASN A 282 4.74 0.13 18.40
C ASN A 282 5.31 0.32 16.99
N GLU A 283 5.76 1.54 16.71
CA GLU A 283 6.37 1.95 15.44
C GLU A 283 5.46 1.68 14.23
N PRO A 284 4.24 2.26 14.16
CA PRO A 284 3.38 2.10 13.00
C PRO A 284 4.02 2.77 11.78
N ILE A 285 4.19 2.01 10.68
CA ILE A 285 4.84 2.48 9.44
C ILE A 285 3.86 2.56 8.29
N GLY A 286 3.03 1.54 8.10
CA GLY A 286 2.11 1.45 6.96
C GLY A 286 0.66 1.48 7.41
N VAL A 287 -0.22 2.03 6.57
CA VAL A 287 -1.67 2.03 6.78
C VAL A 287 -2.39 1.72 5.47
N ALA A 288 -3.40 0.86 5.55
CA ALA A 288 -4.28 0.53 4.44
C ALA A 288 -5.74 0.52 4.89
N ILE A 289 -6.63 0.97 4.02
CA ILE A 289 -8.08 0.97 4.23
C ILE A 289 -8.69 -0.05 3.27
N ASP A 290 -9.66 -0.82 3.73
CA ASP A 290 -10.35 -1.77 2.89
C ASP A 290 -11.22 -1.05 1.83
N PRO A 291 -11.48 -1.66 0.66
CA PRO A 291 -12.22 -0.98 -0.43
C PRO A 291 -13.67 -0.66 -0.06
N ARG A 292 -14.20 -1.21 1.04
CA ARG A 292 -15.53 -0.86 1.59
C ARG A 292 -15.52 0.40 2.44
N GLY A 293 -14.32 0.94 2.79
CA GLY A 293 -14.18 2.04 3.71
C GLY A 293 -14.61 1.73 5.14
N LYS A 294 -14.62 0.44 5.52
CA LYS A 294 -15.10 -0.03 6.83
C LYS A 294 -14.00 -0.34 7.83
N TYR A 295 -12.79 -0.65 7.34
CA TYR A 295 -11.71 -1.14 8.19
C TYR A 295 -10.38 -0.50 7.83
N ILE A 296 -9.55 -0.30 8.86
CA ILE A 296 -8.17 0.18 8.74
C ILE A 296 -7.25 -0.90 9.28
N TYR A 297 -6.14 -1.10 8.60
CA TYR A 297 -5.06 -1.99 9.00
C TYR A 297 -3.76 -1.22 9.07
N VAL A 298 -3.05 -1.33 10.19
CA VAL A 298 -1.79 -0.64 10.47
C VAL A 298 -0.69 -1.67 10.67
N ALA A 299 0.41 -1.52 9.95
CA ALA A 299 1.61 -2.33 10.12
C ALA A 299 2.46 -1.73 11.25
N ASP A 300 2.54 -2.45 12.36
CA ASP A 300 3.28 -2.08 13.57
C ASP A 300 4.65 -2.77 13.54
N ALA A 301 5.67 -2.03 13.10
CA ALA A 301 6.97 -2.61 12.72
C ALA A 301 7.73 -3.23 13.89
N LEU A 302 7.77 -2.58 15.04
CA LEU A 302 8.48 -3.09 16.21
C LEU A 302 7.77 -4.27 16.87
N ASP A 303 6.43 -4.28 16.83
CA ASP A 303 5.64 -5.37 17.39
C ASP A 303 5.54 -6.59 16.45
N SER A 304 6.01 -6.48 15.21
CA SER A 304 5.84 -7.51 14.18
C SER A 304 4.38 -7.96 14.09
N ALA A 305 3.49 -6.98 13.91
CA ALA A 305 2.04 -7.21 13.95
C ALA A 305 1.27 -6.28 13.01
N VAL A 306 0.01 -6.59 12.79
CA VAL A 306 -1.00 -5.71 12.18
C VAL A 306 -2.07 -5.39 13.21
N SER A 307 -2.29 -4.10 13.49
CA SER A 307 -3.44 -3.61 14.24
C SER A 307 -4.64 -3.39 13.32
N ALA A 308 -5.82 -3.88 13.72
CA ALA A 308 -7.06 -3.78 12.96
C ALA A 308 -8.08 -2.86 13.65
N TYR A 309 -8.78 -2.03 12.85
CA TYR A 309 -9.80 -1.11 13.33
C TYR A 309 -11.05 -1.17 12.46
N ALA A 310 -12.22 -1.02 13.09
CA ALA A 310 -13.47 -0.71 12.42
C ALA A 310 -13.69 0.80 12.39
N ILE A 311 -14.15 1.33 11.27
CA ILE A 311 -14.46 2.76 11.07
C ILE A 311 -15.95 2.97 11.35
N ASP A 312 -16.28 3.90 12.24
CA ASP A 312 -17.63 4.43 12.33
C ASP A 312 -17.92 5.24 11.05
N LEU A 313 -18.80 4.75 10.21
CA LEU A 313 -19.07 5.34 8.90
C LEU A 313 -19.69 6.75 8.97
N THR A 314 -20.19 7.18 10.13
CA THR A 314 -20.77 8.51 10.33
C THR A 314 -19.73 9.53 10.77
N THR A 315 -18.85 9.12 11.70
CA THR A 315 -17.89 10.03 12.34
C THR A 315 -16.45 9.84 11.86
N GLY A 316 -16.16 8.74 11.16
CA GLY A 316 -14.79 8.35 10.79
C GLY A 316 -13.97 7.79 11.94
N THR A 317 -14.52 7.71 13.15
CA THR A 317 -13.78 7.34 14.37
C THR A 317 -13.37 5.86 14.31
N PRO A 318 -12.07 5.53 14.38
CA PRO A 318 -11.61 4.15 14.48
C PRO A 318 -11.90 3.55 15.86
N SER A 319 -12.31 2.29 15.87
CA SER A 319 -12.41 1.46 17.08
C SER A 319 -11.72 0.12 16.85
N ALA A 320 -11.17 -0.49 17.91
CA ALA A 320 -10.45 -1.74 17.79
C ALA A 320 -11.34 -2.86 17.21
N ALA A 321 -10.90 -3.49 16.12
CA ALA A 321 -11.50 -4.70 15.59
C ALA A 321 -10.84 -5.91 16.26
N VAL A 322 -11.48 -6.45 17.31
CA VAL A 322 -10.93 -7.54 18.12
C VAL A 322 -11.35 -8.89 17.57
N ASN A 323 -10.40 -9.81 17.50
CA ASN A 323 -10.65 -11.19 17.09
C ASN A 323 -11.33 -12.01 18.21
N THR A 324 -11.58 -13.28 17.95
CA THR A 324 -12.24 -14.19 18.92
C THR A 324 -11.47 -14.40 20.21
N THR A 325 -10.19 -14.09 20.26
CA THR A 325 -9.35 -14.14 21.46
C THR A 325 -9.31 -12.81 22.23
N GLY A 326 -10.02 -11.78 21.73
CA GLY A 326 -10.03 -10.45 22.33
C GLY A 326 -8.83 -9.58 21.93
N SER A 327 -8.01 -10.03 20.95
CA SER A 327 -6.86 -9.26 20.43
C SER A 327 -7.24 -8.42 19.22
N GLN A 328 -6.78 -7.17 19.19
CA GLN A 328 -6.80 -6.29 18.03
C GLN A 328 -5.64 -6.57 17.06
N THR A 329 -4.53 -7.11 17.58
CA THR A 329 -3.30 -7.33 16.83
C THR A 329 -3.22 -8.75 16.25
N ASN A 330 -2.60 -8.85 15.09
CA ASN A 330 -2.39 -10.11 14.36
C ASN A 330 -0.90 -10.20 14.00
N SER A 331 -0.22 -11.26 14.46
CA SER A 331 1.22 -11.41 14.31
C SER A 331 1.62 -11.57 12.83
N THR A 332 2.67 -10.87 12.44
CA THR A 332 3.37 -11.02 11.15
C THR A 332 4.71 -11.72 11.37
N ASP A 333 5.51 -11.83 10.33
CA ASP A 333 6.96 -12.01 10.46
C ASP A 333 7.63 -10.66 10.77
N THR A 334 8.93 -10.66 10.96
CA THR A 334 9.71 -9.57 11.57
C THR A 334 9.69 -8.29 10.76
N GLN A 335 9.30 -7.20 11.38
CA GLN A 335 9.32 -5.82 10.89
C GLN A 335 8.49 -5.62 9.61
N PRO A 336 7.15 -5.66 9.68
CA PRO A 336 6.29 -5.26 8.57
C PRO A 336 6.45 -3.77 8.30
N VAL A 337 6.80 -3.40 7.05
CA VAL A 337 7.06 -2.01 6.64
C VAL A 337 6.07 -1.48 5.63
N ALA A 338 5.32 -2.35 4.97
CA ALA A 338 4.27 -1.98 4.04
C ALA A 338 3.10 -2.96 4.15
N ILE A 339 1.90 -2.48 3.88
CA ILE A 339 0.66 -3.25 4.00
C ILE A 339 -0.27 -2.93 2.84
N VAL A 340 -0.98 -3.94 2.34
CA VAL A 340 -1.96 -3.79 1.27
C VAL A 340 -3.18 -4.66 1.53
N VAL A 341 -4.33 -4.16 1.12
CA VAL A 341 -5.61 -4.91 1.09
C VAL A 341 -5.96 -5.21 -0.35
N ASP A 342 -6.54 -6.39 -0.64
CA ASP A 342 -7.14 -6.70 -1.92
C ASP A 342 -8.05 -5.54 -2.37
N PRO A 343 -7.74 -4.86 -3.49
CA PRO A 343 -8.44 -3.63 -3.86
C PRO A 343 -9.83 -3.87 -4.46
N ALA A 344 -10.15 -5.09 -4.89
CA ALA A 344 -11.45 -5.39 -5.49
C ALA A 344 -12.53 -5.63 -4.44
N LEU A 345 -12.35 -6.61 -3.56
CA LEU A 345 -13.37 -7.04 -2.60
C LEU A 345 -12.89 -7.00 -1.14
N GLY A 346 -11.62 -6.69 -0.88
CA GLY A 346 -11.06 -6.67 0.46
C GLY A 346 -11.09 -8.05 1.13
N ARG A 347 -10.73 -9.11 0.40
CA ARG A 347 -10.72 -10.47 0.95
C ARG A 347 -9.49 -10.79 1.76
N TYR A 348 -8.35 -10.21 1.36
CA TYR A 348 -7.06 -10.53 1.91
C TYR A 348 -6.25 -9.27 2.23
N VAL A 349 -5.38 -9.40 3.23
CA VAL A 349 -4.42 -8.36 3.63
C VAL A 349 -3.03 -8.99 3.62
N TYR A 350 -2.04 -8.27 3.09
CA TYR A 350 -0.65 -8.73 3.02
C TYR A 350 0.30 -7.67 3.53
N THR A 351 1.37 -8.10 4.23
CA THR A 351 2.44 -7.22 4.68
C THR A 351 3.78 -7.62 4.09
N ALA A 352 4.62 -6.63 3.76
CA ALA A 352 6.02 -6.83 3.42
C ALA A 352 6.86 -6.75 4.71
N ASN A 353 7.55 -7.83 5.08
CA ASN A 353 8.29 -7.95 6.32
C ASN A 353 9.79 -7.77 6.05
N PHE A 354 10.31 -6.58 6.32
CA PHE A 354 11.66 -6.15 5.92
C PHE A 354 12.77 -7.02 6.49
N LEU A 355 12.79 -7.26 7.79
CA LEU A 355 13.79 -8.12 8.43
C LEU A 355 13.44 -9.61 8.31
N GLY A 356 12.15 -9.95 8.17
CA GLY A 356 11.70 -11.31 7.94
C GLY A 356 12.03 -11.84 6.55
N ASN A 357 12.32 -10.97 5.57
CA ASN A 357 12.47 -11.34 4.15
C ASN A 357 11.29 -12.19 3.65
N SER A 358 10.08 -11.72 3.95
CA SER A 358 8.86 -12.49 3.72
C SER A 358 7.64 -11.60 3.49
N VAL A 359 6.53 -12.24 3.13
CA VAL A 359 5.20 -11.64 3.10
C VAL A 359 4.32 -12.39 4.09
N SER A 360 3.66 -11.70 5.02
CA SER A 360 2.59 -12.31 5.82
C SER A 360 1.24 -12.04 5.17
N GLY A 361 0.40 -13.08 5.12
CA GLY A 361 -0.92 -13.03 4.51
C GLY A 361 -2.03 -13.31 5.52
N PHE A 362 -3.14 -12.57 5.38
CA PHE A 362 -4.32 -12.70 6.23
C PHE A 362 -5.59 -12.72 5.38
N ARG A 363 -6.56 -13.51 5.83
CA ARG A 363 -7.94 -13.46 5.36
C ARG A 363 -8.71 -12.46 6.21
N LEU A 364 -9.40 -11.54 5.57
CA LEU A 364 -10.23 -10.52 6.21
C LEU A 364 -11.66 -11.03 6.37
N ASP A 365 -12.21 -10.91 7.58
CA ASP A 365 -13.64 -11.09 7.83
C ASP A 365 -14.41 -9.82 7.42
N PRO A 366 -15.27 -9.87 6.39
CA PRO A 366 -15.94 -8.68 5.88
C PRO A 366 -16.98 -8.07 6.84
N ASN A 367 -17.37 -8.79 7.90
CA ASN A 367 -18.37 -8.33 8.86
C ASN A 367 -17.74 -7.76 10.13
N ALA A 368 -16.60 -8.31 10.56
CA ALA A 368 -15.94 -7.92 11.80
C ALA A 368 -14.65 -7.12 11.58
N GLY A 369 -14.06 -7.16 10.38
CA GLY A 369 -12.76 -6.54 10.09
C GLY A 369 -11.58 -7.28 10.71
N THR A 370 -11.81 -8.41 11.36
CA THR A 370 -10.76 -9.21 11.98
C THR A 370 -9.97 -9.99 10.94
N LEU A 371 -8.73 -10.29 11.28
CA LEU A 371 -7.80 -11.01 10.43
C LEU A 371 -7.56 -12.43 10.94
N SER A 372 -7.39 -13.37 10.03
CA SER A 372 -6.92 -14.73 10.30
C SER A 372 -5.83 -15.10 9.30
N SER A 373 -4.77 -15.75 9.77
CA SER A 373 -3.62 -16.10 8.92
C SER A 373 -4.03 -16.96 7.72
N THR A 374 -3.50 -16.66 6.54
CA THR A 374 -3.64 -17.51 5.34
C THR A 374 -2.80 -18.78 5.49
N GLN A 375 -3.12 -19.81 4.69
CA GLN A 375 -2.39 -21.07 4.72
C GLN A 375 -0.91 -20.87 4.35
N ALA A 376 -0.01 -21.44 5.11
CA ALA A 376 1.43 -21.43 4.90
C ALA A 376 2.13 -20.04 4.99
N THR A 377 1.44 -19.02 5.55
CA THR A 377 2.08 -17.73 5.87
C THR A 377 3.10 -17.92 7.03
N PRO A 378 4.26 -17.18 7.05
CA PRO A 378 4.74 -16.21 6.07
C PRO A 378 5.38 -16.86 4.82
N TYR A 379 5.30 -16.16 3.69
CA TYR A 379 5.83 -16.60 2.40
C TYR A 379 7.22 -16.00 2.18
N PRO A 380 8.26 -16.82 1.88
CA PRO A 380 9.60 -16.31 1.61
C PRO A 380 9.64 -15.35 0.42
N SER A 381 10.42 -14.30 0.54
CA SER A 381 10.60 -13.29 -0.50
C SER A 381 12.05 -12.98 -0.82
N ASN A 382 12.27 -12.12 -1.82
CA ASN A 382 13.55 -11.45 -2.00
C ASN A 382 13.94 -10.66 -0.74
N PRO A 383 15.25 -10.45 -0.48
CA PRO A 383 15.71 -9.81 0.73
C PRO A 383 15.18 -8.38 0.90
N LYS A 384 14.90 -8.02 2.14
CA LYS A 384 14.54 -6.67 2.58
C LYS A 384 13.42 -6.04 1.72
N PRO A 385 12.23 -6.64 1.68
CA PRO A 385 11.11 -6.07 0.95
C PRO A 385 10.73 -4.71 1.56
N THR A 386 10.53 -3.70 0.69
CA THR A 386 10.30 -2.31 1.06
C THR A 386 8.92 -1.81 0.65
N ALA A 387 8.35 -2.37 -0.41
CA ALA A 387 7.06 -1.95 -0.93
C ALA A 387 6.26 -3.15 -1.45
N ILE A 388 4.93 -3.06 -1.33
CA ILE A 388 3.99 -4.09 -1.75
C ILE A 388 2.80 -3.46 -2.46
N VAL A 389 2.37 -4.08 -3.56
CA VAL A 389 1.17 -3.68 -4.33
C VAL A 389 0.36 -4.92 -4.66
N CYS A 390 -0.96 -4.84 -4.51
CA CYS A 390 -1.92 -5.86 -4.93
C CYS A 390 -2.74 -5.34 -6.10
N ILE A 391 -2.91 -6.17 -7.13
CA ILE A 391 -3.84 -5.91 -8.22
C ILE A 391 -4.77 -7.11 -8.42
N PRO A 392 -6.07 -6.89 -8.72
CA PRO A 392 -6.99 -7.97 -9.01
C PRO A 392 -6.73 -8.54 -10.41
N HIS A 393 -7.04 -9.82 -10.59
CA HIS A 393 -6.80 -10.56 -11.83
C HIS A 393 -8.07 -11.23 -12.35
N GLY A 394 -8.18 -11.37 -13.69
CA GLY A 394 -9.27 -12.03 -14.35
C GLY A 394 -10.65 -11.42 -14.00
N ASN A 395 -11.64 -12.26 -13.74
CA ASN A 395 -12.98 -11.79 -13.39
C ASN A 395 -13.03 -11.01 -12.06
N HIS A 396 -12.03 -11.16 -11.19
CA HIS A 396 -11.95 -10.43 -9.94
C HIS A 396 -11.72 -8.92 -10.17
N SER A 397 -10.98 -8.55 -11.23
CA SER A 397 -10.79 -7.16 -11.63
C SER A 397 -12.07 -6.42 -12.04
N LEU A 398 -13.12 -7.18 -12.41
CA LEU A 398 -14.45 -6.65 -12.76
C LEU A 398 -15.37 -6.54 -11.55
N GLN A 399 -14.97 -7.06 -10.40
CA GLN A 399 -15.73 -7.00 -9.17
C GLN A 399 -15.44 -5.71 -8.45
N SER A 400 -16.46 -4.99 -8.08
CA SER A 400 -16.39 -3.80 -7.24
C SER A 400 -17.39 -3.88 -6.12
N ILE A 401 -17.06 -3.27 -5.01
CA ILE A 401 -18.01 -3.09 -3.93
C ILE A 401 -18.89 -1.91 -4.29
N THR A 402 -20.16 -2.14 -4.48
CA THR A 402 -21.15 -1.06 -4.49
C THR A 402 -21.29 -0.52 -3.07
N GLN A 403 -20.88 0.72 -2.89
CA GLN A 403 -21.05 1.46 -1.63
C GLN A 403 -22.50 1.90 -1.44
#